data_62edff85ba0a81397bcaefd1da910f72
#
_entry.id   62edff85ba0a81397bcaefd1da910f72
#
_cell.length_a   1.000
_cell.length_b   1.000
_cell.length_c   1.000
_cell.angle_alpha   90.00
_cell.angle_beta   90.00
_cell.angle_gamma   90.00
#
_symmetry.space_group_name_H-M   'P 1'
#
loop_
_entity.id
_entity.type
_entity.pdbx_description
1 polymer ?
#
loop_
_entity_poly.entity_id
_entity_poly.type
_entity_poly.pdbx_seq_one_letter_code
_entity_poly.pdbx_strand_id
1 'polypeptide(L)' 'MAKDNEMDERTLEFVTFAIGSVAERLQRNTSDIYRLFKKLDVIGGYLVPAYGVLHTYGRQYLVDDLLDFMQEKGVRLC' A
#
# COMPACT_ATOMS: atom_id res chain seq x y z
N MET A 1 -20.01 -1.77 -12.96
CA MET A 1 -19.73 -1.88 -12.80
C MET A 1 -18.95 -2.27 -12.59
N ALA A 2 -18.77 -2.06 -12.23
CA ALA A 2 -18.18 -2.27 -11.93
C ALA A 2 -17.42 -2.49 -11.63
N LYS A 3 -17.33 -2.45 -11.57
CA LYS A 3 -16.78 -2.66 -11.15
C LYS A 3 -15.92 -2.78 -10.74
N ASP A 4 -15.90 -2.38 -10.63
CA ASP A 4 -15.20 -2.45 -10.20
C ASP A 4 -14.64 -2.74 -9.49
N ASN A 5 -14.68 -2.67 -9.18
CA ASN A 5 -14.35 -2.92 -8.48
C ASN A 5 -14.04 -3.30 -7.60
N GLU A 6 -14.54 -3.07 -7.76
CA GLU A 6 -13.98 -3.69 -7.04
C GLU A 6 -13.46 -3.51 -5.69
N MET A 7 -13.01 -2.41 -5.31
CA MET A 7 -12.59 -2.09 -3.97
C MET A 7 -13.77 -1.49 -3.23
N ASP A 8 -14.16 -2.06 -2.08
CA ASP A 8 -15.21 -1.43 -1.31
C ASP A 8 -14.60 -0.25 -0.55
N GLU A 9 -15.45 0.49 0.17
CA GLU A 9 -15.03 1.71 0.85
C GLU A 9 -13.95 1.44 1.89
N ARG A 10 -14.09 0.36 2.63
CA ARG A 10 -13.11 0.03 3.68
C ARG A 10 -11.75 -0.28 3.08
N THR A 11 -11.73 -1.03 2.00
CA THR A 11 -10.48 -1.36 1.34
C THR A 11 -9.84 -0.12 0.77
N LEU A 12 -10.64 0.78 0.20
CA LEU A 12 -10.12 2.03 -0.34
C LEU A 12 -9.50 2.88 0.77
N GLU A 13 -10.17 2.98 1.90
CA GLU A 13 -9.64 3.73 3.04
C GLU A 13 -8.33 3.11 3.53
N PHE A 14 -8.26 1.79 3.56
CA PHE A 14 -7.06 1.11 3.99
C PHE A 14 -5.90 1.38 3.02
N VAL A 15 -6.16 1.32 1.72
CA VAL A 15 -5.13 1.61 0.71
C VAL A 15 -4.64 3.04 0.85
N THR A 16 -5.56 3.97 1.02
CA THR A 16 -5.20 5.38 1.21
C THR A 16 -4.35 5.57 2.47
N PHE A 17 -4.73 4.90 3.55
CA PHE A 17 -3.97 4.94 4.79
C PHE A 17 -2.57 4.37 4.59
N ALA A 18 -2.45 3.27 3.87
CA ALA A 18 -1.16 2.64 3.63
C ALA A 18 -0.25 3.56 2.82
N ILE A 19 -0.79 4.18 1.77
CA ILE A 19 -0.03 5.09 0.93
C ILE A 19 0.45 6.28 1.75
N GLY A 20 -0.44 6.88 2.52
CA GLY A 20 -0.09 8.03 3.35
C GLY A 20 0.95 7.69 4.40
N SER A 21 0.82 6.51 5.00
CA SER A 21 1.76 6.10 6.04
C SER A 21 3.16 5.86 5.48
N VAL A 22 3.26 5.24 4.32
CA VAL A 22 4.56 5.01 3.68
C VAL A 22 5.14 6.34 3.21
N ALA A 23 4.31 7.21 2.66
CA ALA A 23 4.78 8.52 2.21
C ALA A 23 5.37 9.31 3.37
N GLU A 24 4.70 9.28 4.51
CA GLU A 24 5.20 9.97 5.69
C GLU A 24 6.51 9.38 6.18
N ARG A 25 6.59 8.06 6.22
CA ARG A 25 7.81 7.37 6.67
C ARG A 25 9.00 7.73 5.80
N LEU A 26 8.78 7.80 4.48
CA LEU A 26 9.86 8.07 3.52
C LEU A 26 10.02 9.56 3.23
N GLN A 27 9.16 10.39 3.79
CA GLN A 27 9.15 11.83 3.56
C GLN A 27 9.06 12.16 2.08
N ARG A 28 8.06 11.53 1.43
CA ARG A 28 7.79 11.72 0.02
C ARG A 28 6.33 12.09 -0.18
N ASN A 29 6.01 12.59 -1.36
CA ASN A 29 4.63 12.88 -1.73
C ASN A 29 3.81 11.62 -1.81
N THR A 30 2.53 11.72 -1.43
CA THR A 30 1.62 10.59 -1.61
C THR A 30 1.48 10.21 -3.08
N SER A 31 1.56 11.20 -3.99
CA SER A 31 1.50 10.94 -5.43
C SER A 31 2.62 10.02 -5.88
N ASP A 32 3.83 10.27 -5.39
CA ASP A 32 4.98 9.45 -5.74
C ASP A 32 4.83 8.03 -5.24
N ILE A 33 4.35 7.90 -4.00
CA ILE A 33 4.13 6.56 -3.42
C ILE A 33 3.02 5.83 -4.16
N TYR A 34 1.96 6.54 -4.53
CA TYR A 34 0.87 5.93 -5.28
C TYR A 34 1.36 5.37 -6.61
N ARG A 35 2.16 6.15 -7.34
CA ARG A 35 2.72 5.68 -8.61
C ARG A 35 3.61 4.46 -8.41
N LEU A 36 4.40 4.48 -7.35
CA LEU A 36 5.29 3.37 -7.04
C LEU A 36 4.48 2.12 -6.72
N PHE A 37 3.43 2.28 -5.93
CA PHE A 37 2.56 1.17 -5.58
C PHE A 37 1.90 0.58 -6.84
N LYS A 38 1.49 1.44 -7.77
CA LYS A 38 0.91 0.95 -9.02
C LYS A 38 1.94 0.22 -9.87
N LYS A 39 3.14 0.79 -9.96
CA LYS A 39 4.20 0.19 -10.76
C LYS A 39 4.58 -1.20 -10.25
N LEU A 40 4.59 -1.37 -8.95
CA LEU A 40 4.98 -2.64 -8.32
C LEU A 40 3.80 -3.56 -8.06
N ASP A 41 2.60 -3.13 -8.45
CA ASP A 41 1.38 -3.89 -8.22
C ASP A 41 1.16 -4.18 -6.73
N VAL A 42 1.50 -3.22 -5.89
CA VAL A 42 1.32 -3.37 -4.45
C VAL A 42 -0.17 -3.33 -4.09
N ILE A 43 -0.92 -2.46 -4.75
CA ILE A 43 -2.34 -2.29 -4.42
C ILE A 43 -3.13 -3.53 -4.82
N GLY A 44 -3.15 -3.86 -6.09
CA GLY A 44 -3.96 -4.98 -6.59
C GLY A 44 -3.37 -6.34 -6.29
N GLY A 45 -2.05 -6.43 -6.16
CA GLY A 45 -1.38 -7.70 -5.96
C GLY A 45 -1.10 -8.04 -4.51
N TYR A 46 -1.19 -7.06 -3.60
CA TYR A 46 -0.86 -7.30 -2.21
C TYR A 46 -1.88 -6.71 -1.24
N LEU A 47 -2.11 -5.40 -1.31
CA LEU A 47 -2.96 -4.74 -0.31
C LEU A 47 -4.40 -5.22 -0.37
N VAL A 48 -4.97 -5.32 -1.57
CA VAL A 48 -6.36 -5.72 -1.70
C VAL A 48 -6.56 -7.19 -1.38
N PRO A 49 -5.78 -8.13 -1.97
CA PRO A 49 -5.99 -9.55 -1.65
C PRO A 49 -5.71 -9.89 -0.19
N ALA A 50 -4.77 -9.20 0.43
CA ALA A 50 -4.36 -9.51 1.81
C ALA A 50 -5.01 -8.57 2.82
N TYR A 51 -6.02 -7.81 2.42
CA TYR A 51 -6.67 -6.85 3.30
C TYR A 51 -7.09 -7.48 4.62
N GLY A 52 -7.65 -8.68 4.57
CA GLY A 52 -8.16 -9.34 5.76
C GLY A 52 -7.11 -9.54 6.84
N VAL A 53 -5.86 -9.72 6.45
CA VAL A 53 -4.76 -9.86 7.40
C VAL A 53 -4.12 -8.50 7.69
N LEU A 54 -3.83 -7.76 6.62
CA LEU A 54 -3.05 -6.54 6.75
C LEU A 54 -3.75 -5.45 7.54
N HIS A 55 -5.07 -5.38 7.46
CA HIS A 55 -5.79 -4.31 8.15
C HIS A 55 -5.75 -4.47 9.67
N THR A 56 -5.31 -5.63 10.17
CA THR A 56 -5.17 -5.84 11.60
C THR A 56 -3.82 -5.38 12.13
N TYR A 57 -2.89 -5.06 11.24
CA TYR A 57 -1.56 -4.61 11.64
C TYR A 57 -1.63 -3.19 12.18
N GLY A 58 -0.78 -2.88 13.15
CA GLY A 58 -0.57 -1.51 13.55
C GLY A 58 0.12 -0.76 12.40
N ARG A 59 0.01 0.58 12.44
CA ARG A 59 0.53 1.42 11.37
C ARG A 59 2.02 1.16 11.11
N GLN A 60 2.81 1.15 12.17
CA GLN A 60 4.25 0.99 12.03
C GLN A 60 4.60 -0.36 11.46
N TYR A 61 3.94 -1.40 11.95
CA TYR A 61 4.19 -2.74 11.47
C TYR A 61 3.80 -2.88 10.00
N LEU A 62 2.67 -2.28 9.63
CA LEU A 62 2.24 -2.30 8.23
C LEU A 62 3.25 -1.61 7.33
N VAL A 63 3.73 -0.45 7.75
CA VAL A 63 4.72 0.29 6.95
C VAL A 63 5.99 -0.54 6.78
N ASP A 64 6.49 -1.13 7.87
CA ASP A 64 7.69 -1.96 7.78
C ASP A 64 7.49 -3.13 6.82
N ASP A 65 6.32 -3.75 6.89
CA ASP A 65 6.01 -4.87 6.01
C ASP A 65 5.97 -4.45 4.55
N LEU A 66 5.35 -3.29 4.28
CA LEU A 66 5.27 -2.77 2.92
C LEU A 66 6.64 -2.39 2.37
N LEU A 67 7.50 -1.81 3.21
CA LEU A 67 8.85 -1.47 2.78
C LEU A 67 9.63 -2.72 2.41
N ASP A 68 9.51 -3.77 3.21
CA ASP A 68 10.16 -5.04 2.92
C ASP A 68 9.66 -5.61 1.60
N PHE A 69 8.35 -5.56 1.39
CA PHE A 69 7.75 -6.08 0.16
C PHE A 69 8.30 -5.35 -1.06
N MET A 70 8.39 -4.03 -0.97
CA MET A 70 8.88 -3.23 -2.10
C MET A 70 10.37 -3.48 -2.35
N GLN A 71 11.15 -3.66 -1.29
CA GLN A 71 12.56 -3.96 -1.45
C GLN A 71 12.78 -5.30 -2.12
N GLU A 72 11.94 -6.28 -1.80
CA GLU A 72 12.00 -7.58 -2.46
C GLU A 72 11.69 -7.46 -3.95
N LYS A 73 10.94 -6.45 -4.34
CA LYS A 73 10.66 -6.19 -5.74
C LYS A 73 11.75 -5.38 -6.43
N GLY A 74 12.84 -5.11 -5.72
CA GLY A 74 13.99 -4.46 -6.32
C GLY A 74 14.02 -2.95 -6.19
N VAL A 75 13.16 -2.38 -5.37
CA VAL A 75 13.09 -0.93 -5.20
C VAL A 75 14.02 -0.48 -4.07
N ARG A 76 14.78 0.56 -4.33
CA ARG A 76 15.59 1.19 -3.30
C ARG A 76 14.78 2.31 -2.66
N LEU A 77 14.70 2.26 -1.34
CA LEU A 77 13.84 3.18 -0.60
C LEU A 77 14.61 4.18 0.26
N CYS A 78 15.91 4.21 0.18
CA CYS A 78 16.68 5.19 0.96
C CYS A 78 17.61 5.97 0.09
#